data_faf7901cfe69ba9ce6132f73abe339b5
#
_entry.id   faf7901cfe69ba9ce6132f73abe339b5
#
_cell.length_a   1.000
_cell.length_b   1.000
_cell.length_c   1.000
_cell.angle_alpha   90.00
_cell.angle_beta   90.00
_cell.angle_gamma   90.00
#
_symmetry.space_group_name_H-M   'P 1'
#
loop_
_entity.id
_entity.type
_entity.pdbx_description
1 polymer ?
#
loop_
_entity_poly.entity_id
_entity_poly.type
_entity_poly.pdbx_seq_one_letter_code
_entity_poly.pdbx_strand_id
1 'polypeptide(L)'
;IRLLENGWKVTIWASEFSPNTTSDIAAALWYPFLSAPVEKTDVWGSNTYKVLENLSGLPDTGVTMTRTYEYFRDAQSDPSWKAVVQDFECRTVDLPEDYVECFSFVTPVIEMPLYLGWLRKRYDSLGGSLRQRTIPDFDNLPDTFDVVVNCTGLESGVLLDDGEVYPVRGQIIRVRSSMSEMHLDQQIETLTYIVPRSEDVVLGGVAQQGNWNLDLSDADHDSILKKCSSIIPELRNAEIIEDLVALRPGRTVVRLEKEFIGDHSVVHNYGHGGSGVTL
;
A
#
# COMPACT_ATOMS: atom_id res chain seq x y z
N ILE A 1 -9.48 4.92 14.11
CA ILE A 1 -10.92 5.07 13.83
C ILE A 1 -11.67 3.91 14.46
N ARG A 2 -11.44 2.66 14.11
CA ARG A 2 -12.18 1.49 14.65
C ARG A 2 -12.19 1.43 16.18
N LEU A 3 -11.09 1.74 16.83
CA LEU A 3 -11.03 1.79 18.30
C LEU A 3 -11.93 2.90 18.85
N LEU A 4 -11.91 4.10 18.26
CA LEU A 4 -12.80 5.21 18.64
C LEU A 4 -14.29 4.84 18.46
N GLU A 5 -14.65 4.22 17.34
CA GLU A 5 -16.02 3.74 17.06
C GLU A 5 -16.49 2.68 18.08
N ASN A 6 -15.56 1.97 18.71
CA ASN A 6 -15.84 1.01 19.79
C ASN A 6 -15.67 1.60 21.20
N GLY A 7 -15.62 2.93 21.33
CA GLY A 7 -15.64 3.62 22.61
C GLY A 7 -14.30 3.78 23.32
N TRP A 8 -13.19 3.42 22.67
CA TRP A 8 -11.85 3.66 23.22
C TRP A 8 -11.46 5.13 23.10
N LYS A 9 -10.69 5.62 24.05
CA LYS A 9 -9.99 6.89 23.91
C LYS A 9 -8.67 6.60 23.19
N VAL A 10 -8.42 7.27 22.08
CA VAL A 10 -7.24 6.98 21.24
C VAL A 10 -6.38 8.23 21.07
N THR A 11 -5.09 8.08 21.32
CA THR A 11 -4.08 9.08 20.99
C THR A 11 -3.08 8.44 20.02
N ILE A 12 -2.83 9.08 18.88
CA ILE A 12 -1.77 8.67 17.95
C ILE A 12 -0.53 9.50 18.26
N TRP A 13 0.59 8.81 18.46
CA TRP A 13 1.92 9.39 18.49
C TRP A 13 2.68 8.98 17.23
N ALA A 14 3.25 9.95 16.53
CA ALA A 14 4.08 9.71 15.36
C ALA A 14 5.16 10.79 15.24
N SER A 15 6.31 10.43 14.70
CA SER A 15 7.38 11.40 14.40
C SER A 15 6.95 12.36 13.27
N GLU A 16 6.21 11.83 12.28
CA GLU A 16 5.69 12.58 11.15
C GLU A 16 4.23 12.23 10.87
N PHE A 17 3.53 13.16 10.25
CA PHE A 17 2.17 13.02 9.75
C PHE A 17 2.10 13.36 8.26
N SER A 18 1.02 12.96 7.58
CA SER A 18 0.71 13.42 6.23
C SER A 18 0.86 14.97 6.15
N PRO A 19 1.53 15.50 5.09
CA PRO A 19 1.91 14.83 3.84
C PRO A 19 3.33 14.22 3.80
N ASN A 20 3.99 14.01 4.92
CA ASN A 20 5.41 13.65 5.00
C ASN A 20 5.64 12.17 5.34
N THR A 21 4.74 11.28 4.97
CA THR A 21 4.86 9.86 5.28
C THR A 21 5.05 9.00 4.02
N THR A 22 5.64 7.81 4.18
CA THR A 22 5.71 6.81 3.11
C THR A 22 4.33 6.51 2.52
N SER A 23 3.27 6.55 3.34
CA SER A 23 1.90 6.31 2.88
C SER A 23 1.41 7.35 1.89
N ASP A 24 1.85 8.61 1.98
CA ASP A 24 1.46 9.68 1.06
C ASP A 24 1.97 9.45 -0.37
N ILE A 25 3.10 8.72 -0.50
CA ILE A 25 3.73 8.40 -1.78
C ILE A 25 3.12 7.15 -2.43
N ALA A 26 2.44 6.30 -1.65
CA ALA A 26 1.88 5.06 -2.15
C ALA A 26 0.87 5.28 -3.28
N ALA A 27 0.87 4.41 -4.29
CA ALA A 27 0.03 4.53 -5.47
C ALA A 27 -1.47 4.68 -5.20
N ALA A 28 -2.21 3.98 -4.34
CA ALA A 28 -2.15 2.65 -3.77
C ALA A 28 -3.31 1.82 -4.34
N LEU A 29 -3.22 0.54 -4.22
CA LEU A 29 -4.26 -0.36 -4.75
C LEU A 29 -4.49 -1.52 -3.78
N TRP A 30 -5.70 -2.08 -3.81
CA TRP A 30 -5.95 -3.34 -3.15
C TRP A 30 -5.41 -4.49 -4.03
N TYR A 31 -4.39 -5.16 -3.55
CA TYR A 31 -3.82 -6.36 -4.14
C TYR A 31 -2.98 -7.12 -3.08
N PRO A 32 -3.17 -8.43 -2.86
CA PRO A 32 -2.38 -9.22 -1.91
C PRO A 32 -0.99 -9.54 -2.49
N PHE A 33 -0.08 -8.57 -2.44
CA PHE A 33 1.26 -8.64 -3.01
C PHE A 33 2.30 -9.10 -1.98
N LEU A 34 2.95 -10.25 -2.21
CA LEU A 34 4.07 -10.77 -1.41
C LEU A 34 3.82 -10.71 0.11
N SER A 35 2.63 -11.08 0.55
CA SER A 35 2.23 -11.06 1.96
C SER A 35 2.10 -12.46 2.54
N ALA A 36 2.51 -12.64 3.78
CA ALA A 36 2.43 -13.90 4.49
C ALA A 36 1.93 -13.69 5.95
N PRO A 37 1.29 -14.72 6.54
CA PRO A 37 0.96 -16.01 5.96
C PRO A 37 -0.27 -15.93 5.04
N VAL A 38 -0.28 -16.69 3.95
CA VAL A 38 -1.29 -16.59 2.87
C VAL A 38 -2.71 -16.75 3.40
N GLU A 39 -2.97 -17.71 4.30
CA GLU A 39 -4.30 -17.98 4.84
C GLU A 39 -4.88 -16.79 5.62
N LYS A 40 -4.03 -16.03 6.29
CA LYS A 40 -4.45 -14.79 6.98
C LYS A 40 -4.60 -13.64 6.00
N THR A 41 -3.69 -13.52 5.03
CA THR A 41 -3.71 -12.50 3.99
C THR A 41 -5.02 -12.53 3.22
N ASP A 42 -5.51 -13.73 2.84
CA ASP A 42 -6.78 -13.89 2.13
C ASP A 42 -7.97 -13.38 2.96
N VAL A 43 -7.98 -13.67 4.27
CA VAL A 43 -9.04 -13.20 5.19
C VAL A 43 -8.97 -11.69 5.38
N TRP A 44 -7.78 -11.14 5.65
CA TRP A 44 -7.60 -9.71 5.85
C TRP A 44 -7.92 -8.93 4.58
N GLY A 45 -7.36 -9.37 3.44
CA GLY A 45 -7.61 -8.76 2.14
C GLY A 45 -9.09 -8.76 1.76
N SER A 46 -9.80 -9.87 1.96
CA SER A 46 -11.24 -9.95 1.70
C SER A 46 -12.05 -8.97 2.55
N ASN A 47 -11.71 -8.83 3.84
CA ASN A 47 -12.40 -7.89 4.72
C ASN A 47 -12.10 -6.44 4.32
N THR A 48 -10.86 -6.14 3.97
CA THR A 48 -10.44 -4.80 3.54
C THR A 48 -11.07 -4.43 2.21
N TYR A 49 -11.15 -5.36 1.24
CA TYR A 49 -11.86 -5.11 -0.02
C TYR A 49 -13.28 -4.60 0.22
N LYS A 50 -14.06 -5.29 1.06
CA LYS A 50 -15.45 -4.89 1.39
C LYS A 50 -15.52 -3.52 2.05
N VAL A 51 -14.55 -3.20 2.91
CA VAL A 51 -14.49 -1.87 3.55
C VAL A 51 -14.21 -0.79 2.50
N LEU A 52 -13.23 -1.00 1.64
CA LEU A 52 -12.87 -0.05 0.58
C LEU A 52 -13.97 0.10 -0.47
N GLU A 53 -14.63 -1.00 -0.85
CA GLU A 53 -15.81 -0.98 -1.72
C GLU A 53 -16.93 -0.08 -1.13
N ASN A 54 -17.23 -0.24 0.15
CA ASN A 54 -18.21 0.64 0.81
C ASN A 54 -17.74 2.11 0.86
N LEU A 55 -16.45 2.35 1.05
CA LEU A 55 -15.89 3.70 1.08
C LEU A 55 -15.92 4.36 -0.30
N SER A 56 -15.80 3.60 -1.39
CA SER A 56 -15.89 4.15 -2.75
C SER A 56 -17.25 4.78 -3.07
N GLY A 57 -18.31 4.38 -2.37
CA GLY A 57 -19.63 4.98 -2.45
C GLY A 57 -19.82 6.28 -1.66
N LEU A 58 -18.81 6.69 -0.87
CA LEU A 58 -18.85 7.90 -0.07
C LEU A 58 -18.03 9.03 -0.71
N PRO A 59 -18.46 10.29 -0.58
CA PRO A 59 -17.71 11.41 -1.13
C PRO A 59 -16.38 11.63 -0.39
N ASP A 60 -15.42 12.19 -1.10
CA ASP A 60 -14.14 12.69 -0.58
C ASP A 60 -13.23 11.63 0.10
N THR A 61 -13.52 10.35 -0.07
CA THR A 61 -12.69 9.28 0.50
C THR A 61 -11.39 9.05 -0.25
N GLY A 62 -11.31 9.45 -1.52
CA GLY A 62 -10.19 9.12 -2.41
C GLY A 62 -10.15 7.64 -2.80
N VAL A 63 -11.23 6.86 -2.57
CA VAL A 63 -11.34 5.45 -2.96
C VAL A 63 -12.22 5.33 -4.19
N THR A 64 -11.72 4.63 -5.21
CA THR A 64 -12.44 4.40 -6.48
C THR A 64 -12.36 2.93 -6.87
N MET A 65 -13.50 2.34 -7.27
CA MET A 65 -13.53 1.00 -7.85
C MET A 65 -13.07 1.09 -9.31
N THR A 66 -11.94 0.45 -9.62
CA THR A 66 -11.23 0.63 -10.89
C THR A 66 -11.10 -0.68 -11.64
N ARG A 67 -11.39 -0.70 -12.94
CA ARG A 67 -11.11 -1.82 -13.83
C ARG A 67 -9.61 -2.02 -13.90
N THR A 68 -9.17 -3.24 -13.63
CA THR A 68 -7.77 -3.64 -13.53
C THR A 68 -7.46 -4.75 -14.50
N TYR A 69 -6.30 -4.66 -15.14
CA TYR A 69 -5.73 -5.68 -16.01
C TYR A 69 -4.38 -6.12 -15.45
N GLU A 70 -4.28 -7.38 -15.05
CA GLU A 70 -3.03 -7.99 -14.60
C GLU A 70 -2.51 -8.94 -15.67
N TYR A 71 -1.30 -8.71 -16.14
CA TYR A 71 -0.70 -9.41 -17.28
C TYR A 71 0.32 -10.45 -16.84
N PHE A 72 0.33 -11.60 -17.53
CA PHE A 72 1.20 -12.73 -17.25
C PHE A 72 1.90 -13.23 -18.51
N ARG A 73 3.19 -13.59 -18.36
CA ARG A 73 4.00 -14.21 -19.41
C ARG A 73 3.83 -15.71 -19.51
N ASP A 74 3.25 -16.33 -18.49
CA ASP A 74 2.93 -17.74 -18.39
C ASP A 74 1.48 -17.91 -17.95
N ALA A 75 0.84 -19.02 -18.34
CA ALA A 75 -0.52 -19.33 -17.92
C ALA A 75 -0.61 -19.50 -16.40
N GLN A 76 -1.62 -18.92 -15.79
CA GLN A 76 -1.83 -18.89 -14.36
C GLN A 76 -2.97 -19.83 -13.93
N SER A 77 -2.90 -20.32 -12.69
CA SER A 77 -4.06 -20.87 -12.01
C SER A 77 -4.95 -19.76 -11.46
N ASP A 78 -6.22 -20.05 -11.23
CA ASP A 78 -7.13 -19.12 -10.58
C ASP A 78 -6.56 -18.64 -9.23
N PRO A 79 -6.51 -17.32 -8.98
CA PRO A 79 -6.00 -16.80 -7.72
C PRO A 79 -6.99 -17.03 -6.57
N SER A 80 -6.49 -17.22 -5.35
CA SER A 80 -7.32 -17.42 -4.14
C SER A 80 -8.33 -16.31 -3.91
N TRP A 81 -7.98 -15.08 -4.28
CA TRP A 81 -8.83 -13.90 -4.14
C TRP A 81 -9.85 -13.70 -5.28
N LYS A 82 -9.91 -14.58 -6.29
CA LYS A 82 -10.84 -14.48 -7.42
C LYS A 82 -12.30 -14.23 -7.00
N ALA A 83 -12.75 -14.90 -5.94
CA ALA A 83 -14.11 -14.76 -5.44
C ALA A 83 -14.36 -13.47 -4.63
N VAL A 84 -13.32 -12.70 -4.35
CA VAL A 84 -13.40 -11.45 -3.59
C VAL A 84 -13.67 -10.24 -4.49
N VAL A 85 -13.07 -10.24 -5.69
CA VAL A 85 -13.15 -9.12 -6.63
C VAL A 85 -14.40 -9.21 -7.51
N GLN A 86 -14.83 -8.07 -8.04
CA GLN A 86 -15.95 -8.00 -9.00
C GLN A 86 -15.46 -8.25 -10.42
N ASP A 87 -16.36 -8.78 -11.27
CA ASP A 87 -16.20 -8.90 -12.72
C ASP A 87 -14.88 -9.54 -13.16
N PHE A 88 -14.48 -10.63 -12.49
CA PHE A 88 -13.27 -11.36 -12.85
C PHE A 88 -13.44 -12.10 -14.19
N GLU A 89 -12.51 -11.84 -15.11
CA GLU A 89 -12.40 -12.52 -16.40
C GLU A 89 -10.93 -12.91 -16.65
N CYS A 90 -10.73 -14.02 -17.38
CA CYS A 90 -9.43 -14.41 -17.91
C CYS A 90 -9.43 -14.21 -19.42
N ARG A 91 -8.38 -13.58 -19.98
CA ARG A 91 -8.21 -13.29 -21.40
C ARG A 91 -6.87 -13.81 -21.90
N THR A 92 -6.86 -14.36 -23.12
CA THR A 92 -5.67 -14.91 -23.79
C THR A 92 -5.46 -14.34 -25.19
N VAL A 93 -6.21 -13.30 -25.54
CA VAL A 93 -6.16 -12.61 -26.85
C VAL A 93 -6.12 -11.10 -26.64
N ASP A 94 -5.63 -10.37 -27.64
CA ASP A 94 -5.51 -8.91 -27.64
C ASP A 94 -4.70 -8.39 -26.42
N LEU A 95 -3.54 -9.03 -26.19
CA LEU A 95 -2.63 -8.70 -25.10
C LEU A 95 -1.43 -7.88 -25.61
N PRO A 96 -0.76 -7.08 -24.73
CA PRO A 96 0.52 -6.48 -25.07
C PRO A 96 1.57 -7.55 -25.42
N GLU A 97 2.60 -7.15 -26.16
CA GLU A 97 3.71 -8.03 -26.55
C GLU A 97 4.32 -8.71 -25.32
N ASP A 98 4.75 -9.97 -25.47
CA ASP A 98 5.33 -10.83 -24.42
C ASP A 98 4.34 -11.37 -23.36
N TYR A 99 3.07 -11.00 -23.39
CA TYR A 99 2.07 -11.54 -22.46
C TYR A 99 1.17 -12.59 -23.12
N VAL A 100 0.87 -13.65 -22.39
CA VAL A 100 0.05 -14.79 -22.88
C VAL A 100 -1.30 -14.87 -22.20
N GLU A 101 -1.46 -14.24 -21.04
CA GLU A 101 -2.69 -14.22 -20.25
C GLU A 101 -2.87 -12.89 -19.53
N CYS A 102 -4.11 -12.52 -19.29
CA CYS A 102 -4.50 -11.35 -18.52
C CYS A 102 -5.72 -11.66 -17.66
N PHE A 103 -5.64 -11.36 -16.36
CA PHE A 103 -6.81 -11.29 -15.52
C PHE A 103 -7.38 -9.86 -15.53
N SER A 104 -8.68 -9.76 -15.77
CA SER A 104 -9.40 -8.49 -15.70
C SER A 104 -10.42 -8.56 -14.57
N PHE A 105 -10.43 -7.57 -13.70
CA PHE A 105 -11.29 -7.50 -12.52
C PHE A 105 -11.48 -6.06 -12.05
N VAL A 106 -12.39 -5.83 -11.11
CA VAL A 106 -12.56 -4.51 -10.50
C VAL A 106 -12.00 -4.55 -9.08
N THR A 107 -11.13 -3.58 -8.75
CA THR A 107 -10.51 -3.48 -7.42
C THR A 107 -10.45 -2.03 -6.92
N PRO A 108 -10.45 -1.81 -5.60
CA PRO A 108 -10.24 -0.47 -5.04
C PRO A 108 -8.85 0.08 -5.38
N VAL A 109 -8.83 1.28 -5.94
CA VAL A 109 -7.68 2.18 -6.00
C VAL A 109 -7.87 3.27 -4.96
N ILE A 110 -6.82 3.60 -4.24
CA ILE A 110 -6.85 4.56 -3.14
C ILE A 110 -5.89 5.71 -3.43
N GLU A 111 -6.41 6.89 -3.66
CA GLU A 111 -5.62 8.10 -3.76
C GLU A 111 -5.20 8.56 -2.37
N MET A 112 -4.01 8.15 -1.97
CA MET A 112 -3.54 8.24 -0.58
C MET A 112 -3.59 9.65 0.02
N PRO A 113 -3.20 10.74 -0.67
CA PRO A 113 -3.32 12.08 -0.09
C PRO A 113 -4.76 12.46 0.28
N LEU A 114 -5.75 12.06 -0.54
CA LEU A 114 -7.17 12.30 -0.26
C LEU A 114 -7.65 11.40 0.88
N TYR A 115 -7.30 10.11 0.83
CA TYR A 115 -7.71 9.11 1.82
C TYR A 115 -7.16 9.43 3.21
N LEU A 116 -5.88 9.79 3.34
CA LEU A 116 -5.28 10.19 4.61
C LEU A 116 -5.92 11.46 5.16
N GLY A 117 -6.24 12.42 4.29
CA GLY A 117 -7.00 13.62 4.66
C GLY A 117 -8.40 13.30 5.18
N TRP A 118 -9.11 12.37 4.52
CA TRP A 118 -10.42 11.88 4.95
C TRP A 118 -10.33 11.13 6.29
N LEU A 119 -9.37 10.22 6.44
CA LEU A 119 -9.12 9.49 7.69
C LEU A 119 -8.82 10.45 8.84
N ARG A 120 -8.03 11.50 8.59
CA ARG A 120 -7.71 12.52 9.59
C ARG A 120 -8.98 13.24 10.06
N LYS A 121 -9.81 13.74 9.14
CA LYS A 121 -11.09 14.40 9.47
C LYS A 121 -12.01 13.49 10.27
N ARG A 122 -12.10 12.21 9.85
CA ARG A 122 -12.90 11.21 10.56
C ARG A 122 -12.37 10.94 11.95
N TYR A 123 -11.07 10.81 12.12
CA TYR A 123 -10.40 10.59 13.40
C TYR A 123 -10.67 11.75 14.38
N ASP A 124 -10.49 12.99 13.91
CA ASP A 124 -10.73 14.21 14.70
C ASP A 124 -12.22 14.34 15.09
N SER A 125 -13.14 14.02 14.17
CA SER A 125 -14.59 14.07 14.43
C SER A 125 -15.05 13.05 15.49
N LEU A 126 -14.32 11.96 15.68
CA LEU A 126 -14.57 10.95 16.70
C LEU A 126 -13.88 11.26 18.04
N GLY A 127 -13.21 12.41 18.16
CA GLY A 127 -12.54 12.83 19.38
C GLY A 127 -11.15 12.22 19.59
N GLY A 128 -10.52 11.72 18.54
CA GLY A 128 -9.13 11.26 18.57
C GLY A 128 -8.15 12.41 18.81
N SER A 129 -7.01 12.14 19.40
CA SER A 129 -5.95 13.14 19.59
C SER A 129 -4.63 12.70 18.94
N LEU A 130 -3.88 13.68 18.42
CA LEU A 130 -2.60 13.47 17.74
C LEU A 130 -1.50 14.20 18.48
N ARG A 131 -0.32 13.61 18.54
CA ARG A 131 0.88 14.23 19.11
C ARG A 131 2.09 13.89 18.25
N GLN A 132 2.77 14.89 17.75
CA GLN A 132 4.07 14.68 17.09
C GLN A 132 5.11 14.35 18.15
N ARG A 133 5.58 13.12 18.13
CA ARG A 133 6.53 12.61 19.09
C ARG A 133 7.23 11.36 18.56
N THR A 134 8.54 11.35 18.62
CA THR A 134 9.34 10.13 18.42
C THR A 134 9.31 9.29 19.70
N ILE A 135 9.10 8.00 19.57
CA ILE A 135 9.12 7.02 20.67
C ILE A 135 10.50 6.38 20.68
N PRO A 136 11.30 6.57 21.76
CA PRO A 136 12.64 6.00 21.82
C PRO A 136 12.64 4.50 22.13
N ASP A 137 11.69 4.04 22.92
CA ASP A 137 11.49 2.66 23.36
C ASP A 137 10.07 2.46 23.90
N PHE A 138 9.69 1.22 24.18
CA PHE A 138 8.39 0.87 24.76
C PHE A 138 8.40 0.84 26.30
N ASP A 139 9.56 0.75 26.94
CA ASP A 139 9.69 0.64 28.41
C ASP A 139 9.38 1.97 29.12
N ASN A 140 9.59 3.09 28.43
CA ASN A 140 9.39 4.45 28.96
C ASN A 140 8.06 5.09 28.50
N LEU A 141 7.08 4.30 28.12
CA LEU A 141 5.73 4.79 27.84
C LEU A 141 5.01 5.13 29.15
N PRO A 142 4.11 6.14 29.16
CA PRO A 142 3.31 6.43 30.34
C PRO A 142 2.37 5.29 30.71
N ASP A 143 2.29 4.96 32.01
CA ASP A 143 1.35 3.94 32.57
C ASP A 143 -0.15 4.29 32.40
N THR A 144 -0.43 5.39 31.72
CA THR A 144 -1.82 5.87 31.49
C THR A 144 -2.54 5.20 30.34
N PHE A 145 -1.85 4.31 29.61
CA PHE A 145 -2.43 3.60 28.48
C PHE A 145 -2.71 2.14 28.82
N ASP A 146 -3.97 1.71 28.61
CA ASP A 146 -4.35 0.31 28.79
C ASP A 146 -3.76 -0.62 27.72
N VAL A 147 -3.59 -0.09 26.50
CA VAL A 147 -3.06 -0.81 25.34
C VAL A 147 -2.27 0.14 24.46
N VAL A 148 -1.13 -0.32 23.98
CA VAL A 148 -0.31 0.34 22.95
C VAL A 148 -0.47 -0.44 21.65
N VAL A 149 -0.73 0.25 20.53
CA VAL A 149 -0.73 -0.36 19.20
C VAL A 149 0.51 0.10 18.45
N ASN A 150 1.42 -0.83 18.20
CA ASN A 150 2.65 -0.55 17.46
C ASN A 150 2.40 -0.68 15.95
N CYS A 151 2.40 0.46 15.27
CA CYS A 151 2.31 0.60 13.81
C CYS A 151 3.53 1.36 13.26
N THR A 152 4.72 1.22 13.87
CA THR A 152 5.90 2.05 13.55
C THR A 152 6.65 1.63 12.28
N GLY A 153 6.16 0.62 11.55
CA GLY A 153 6.71 0.22 10.25
C GLY A 153 8.17 -0.21 10.35
N LEU A 154 9.09 0.46 9.63
CA LEU A 154 10.52 0.15 9.65
C LEU A 154 11.17 0.38 11.01
N GLU A 155 10.71 1.38 11.77
CA GLU A 155 11.24 1.67 13.09
C GLU A 155 10.99 0.54 14.10
N SER A 156 10.03 -0.34 13.83
CA SER A 156 9.83 -1.55 14.65
C SER A 156 11.07 -2.43 14.71
N GLY A 157 11.87 -2.46 13.64
CA GLY A 157 13.15 -3.19 13.63
C GLY A 157 14.11 -2.73 14.71
N VAL A 158 14.21 -1.41 14.91
CA VAL A 158 15.08 -0.82 15.95
C VAL A 158 14.43 -0.89 17.33
N LEU A 159 13.13 -0.52 17.43
CA LEU A 159 12.42 -0.45 18.71
C LEU A 159 12.29 -1.81 19.41
N LEU A 160 12.30 -2.90 18.66
CA LEU A 160 12.06 -4.26 19.17
C LEU A 160 13.23 -5.22 18.91
N ASP A 161 14.35 -4.73 18.37
CA ASP A 161 15.44 -5.58 17.86
C ASP A 161 14.94 -6.69 16.93
N ASP A 162 13.94 -6.34 16.08
CA ASP A 162 13.35 -7.28 15.13
C ASP A 162 14.15 -7.33 13.83
N GLY A 163 15.12 -8.25 13.77
CA GLY A 163 16.00 -8.44 12.61
C GLY A 163 15.30 -8.94 11.34
N GLU A 164 13.98 -9.25 11.37
CA GLU A 164 13.21 -9.61 10.19
C GLU A 164 12.66 -8.37 9.45
N VAL A 165 12.72 -7.17 10.04
CA VAL A 165 12.25 -5.94 9.40
C VAL A 165 13.32 -5.40 8.45
N TYR A 166 12.94 -5.13 7.22
CA TYR A 166 13.85 -4.57 6.20
C TYR A 166 13.12 -3.56 5.29
N PRO A 167 13.85 -2.58 4.74
CA PRO A 167 13.26 -1.69 3.75
C PRO A 167 13.09 -2.39 2.40
N VAL A 168 12.03 -2.04 1.70
CA VAL A 168 11.90 -2.32 0.27
C VAL A 168 11.76 -0.98 -0.44
N ARG A 169 12.88 -0.50 -1.01
CA ARG A 169 12.91 0.77 -1.72
C ARG A 169 12.03 0.69 -2.97
N GLY A 170 11.23 1.72 -3.18
CA GLY A 170 10.41 1.91 -4.36
C GLY A 170 10.54 3.33 -4.89
N GLN A 171 10.66 3.45 -6.22
CA GLN A 171 10.52 4.71 -6.94
C GLN A 171 9.26 4.66 -7.79
N ILE A 172 8.60 5.79 -7.92
CA ILE A 172 7.43 5.99 -8.78
C ILE A 172 7.60 7.27 -9.59
N ILE A 173 6.88 7.33 -10.71
CA ILE A 173 6.75 8.53 -11.53
C ILE A 173 5.29 8.93 -11.55
N ARG A 174 5.00 10.20 -11.32
CA ARG A 174 3.66 10.77 -11.55
C ARG A 174 3.62 11.43 -12.92
N VAL A 175 2.62 11.11 -13.71
CA VAL A 175 2.44 11.67 -15.06
C VAL A 175 1.04 12.22 -15.25
N ARG A 176 0.89 13.20 -16.13
CA ARG A 176 -0.40 13.72 -16.55
C ARG A 176 -1.00 12.79 -17.61
N SER A 177 -2.12 12.17 -17.29
CA SER A 177 -2.87 11.33 -18.21
C SER A 177 -4.34 11.25 -17.78
N SER A 178 -5.23 11.01 -18.74
CA SER A 178 -6.66 10.82 -18.50
C SER A 178 -7.08 9.36 -18.44
N MET A 179 -6.13 8.44 -18.21
CA MET A 179 -6.44 7.01 -18.08
C MET A 179 -7.33 6.76 -16.87
N SER A 180 -8.23 5.79 -17.02
CA SER A 180 -9.17 5.38 -15.96
C SER A 180 -9.04 3.90 -15.58
N GLU A 181 -8.21 3.14 -16.29
CA GLU A 181 -7.98 1.72 -16.07
C GLU A 181 -6.60 1.48 -15.45
N MET A 182 -6.50 0.49 -14.60
CA MET A 182 -5.26 0.11 -13.95
C MET A 182 -4.62 -1.07 -14.66
N HIS A 183 -3.29 -1.05 -14.80
CA HIS A 183 -2.53 -2.13 -15.44
C HIS A 183 -1.40 -2.59 -14.53
N LEU A 184 -1.22 -3.92 -14.40
CA LEU A 184 -0.28 -4.55 -13.49
C LEU A 184 0.53 -5.66 -14.18
N ASP A 185 1.80 -5.77 -13.84
CA ASP A 185 2.63 -6.96 -13.95
C ASP A 185 3.34 -7.14 -12.60
N GLN A 186 2.95 -8.15 -11.83
CA GLN A 186 3.39 -8.34 -10.45
C GLN A 186 4.62 -9.28 -10.33
N GLN A 187 5.23 -9.69 -11.44
CA GLN A 187 6.49 -10.42 -11.40
C GLN A 187 7.62 -9.48 -10.95
N ILE A 188 8.47 -9.94 -10.03
CA ILE A 188 9.47 -9.08 -9.36
C ILE A 188 10.42 -8.43 -10.37
N GLU A 189 10.90 -9.20 -11.35
CA GLU A 189 11.87 -8.75 -12.35
C GLU A 189 11.28 -7.71 -13.31
N THR A 190 9.99 -7.81 -13.57
CA THR A 190 9.27 -6.94 -14.51
C THR A 190 8.22 -6.08 -13.82
N LEU A 191 8.25 -6.02 -12.49
CA LEU A 191 7.25 -5.30 -11.68
C LEU A 191 6.85 -3.98 -12.33
N THR A 192 5.58 -3.91 -12.71
CA THR A 192 4.99 -2.75 -13.36
C THR A 192 3.59 -2.50 -12.79
N TYR A 193 3.30 -1.27 -12.49
CA TYR A 193 1.94 -0.82 -12.20
C TYR A 193 1.69 0.57 -12.77
N ILE A 194 0.51 0.75 -13.33
CA ILE A 194 0.00 1.99 -13.90
C ILE A 194 -1.32 2.23 -13.17
N VAL A 195 -1.33 3.18 -12.24
CA VAL A 195 -2.46 3.40 -11.32
C VAL A 195 -3.08 4.77 -11.57
N PRO A 196 -4.30 4.83 -12.14
CA PRO A 196 -4.98 6.08 -12.36
C PRO A 196 -5.46 6.70 -11.05
N ARG A 197 -5.37 8.03 -10.95
CA ARG A 197 -5.93 8.83 -9.86
C ARG A 197 -6.76 9.97 -10.44
N SER A 198 -7.33 10.82 -9.60
CA SER A 198 -8.22 11.90 -10.04
C SER A 198 -7.55 12.92 -10.96
N GLU A 199 -6.27 13.25 -10.72
CA GLU A 199 -5.54 14.34 -11.39
C GLU A 199 -4.30 13.86 -12.16
N ASP A 200 -3.85 12.62 -11.92
CA ASP A 200 -2.63 12.05 -12.50
C ASP A 200 -2.69 10.53 -12.59
N VAL A 201 -1.63 9.95 -13.14
CA VAL A 201 -1.39 8.52 -13.16
C VAL A 201 -0.05 8.24 -12.49
N VAL A 202 -0.04 7.26 -11.59
CA VAL A 202 1.20 6.79 -10.96
C VAL A 202 1.76 5.62 -11.74
N LEU A 203 3.00 5.76 -12.19
CA LEU A 203 3.77 4.71 -12.85
C LEU A 203 4.78 4.11 -11.86
N GLY A 204 4.86 2.79 -11.82
CA GLY A 204 5.85 2.04 -11.06
C GLY A 204 6.08 0.67 -11.71
N GLY A 205 6.98 -0.18 -11.27
CA GLY A 205 7.66 -0.03 -10.02
C GLY A 205 9.05 -0.64 -9.97
N VAL A 206 9.61 -0.38 -8.83
CA VAL A 206 10.80 -1.08 -8.38
C VAL A 206 10.56 -1.60 -6.96
N ALA A 207 11.24 -2.71 -6.61
CA ALA A 207 11.16 -3.33 -5.29
C ALA A 207 12.57 -3.81 -4.89
N GLN A 208 13.37 -2.89 -4.35
CA GLN A 208 14.78 -3.15 -4.00
C GLN A 208 14.86 -3.48 -2.50
N GLN A 209 14.86 -4.76 -2.18
CA GLN A 209 14.97 -5.24 -0.81
C GLN A 209 16.31 -4.89 -0.17
N GLY A 210 16.30 -4.42 1.08
CA GLY A 210 17.50 -4.05 1.85
C GLY A 210 18.11 -2.71 1.43
N ASN A 211 17.55 -2.03 0.46
CA ASN A 211 18.06 -0.72 0.01
C ASN A 211 17.41 0.42 0.80
N TRP A 212 18.24 1.16 1.56
CA TRP A 212 17.85 2.32 2.37
C TRP A 212 17.97 3.66 1.64
N ASN A 213 18.47 3.67 0.39
CA ASN A 213 18.69 4.92 -0.34
C ASN A 213 17.36 5.60 -0.72
N LEU A 214 17.23 6.87 -0.35
CA LEU A 214 16.08 7.73 -0.68
C LEU A 214 16.36 8.69 -1.84
N ASP A 215 17.57 8.63 -2.45
CA ASP A 215 17.86 9.44 -3.62
C ASP A 215 17.11 8.91 -4.84
N LEU A 216 16.71 9.83 -5.73
CA LEU A 216 16.16 9.50 -7.03
C LEU A 216 17.22 8.82 -7.90
N SER A 217 16.80 7.86 -8.71
CA SER A 217 17.64 7.13 -9.65
C SER A 217 17.12 7.30 -11.07
N ASP A 218 17.93 7.90 -11.95
CA ASP A 218 17.61 8.02 -13.38
C ASP A 218 17.43 6.64 -14.02
N ALA A 219 18.21 5.65 -13.61
CA ALA A 219 18.11 4.29 -14.11
C ALA A 219 16.76 3.63 -13.72
N ASP A 220 16.27 3.89 -12.51
CA ASP A 220 14.93 3.43 -12.08
C ASP A 220 13.83 4.19 -12.84
N HIS A 221 13.98 5.51 -13.04
CA HIS A 221 13.07 6.32 -13.85
C HIS A 221 12.94 5.73 -15.27
N ASP A 222 14.03 5.58 -15.97
CA ASP A 222 14.05 5.04 -17.35
C ASP A 222 13.46 3.63 -17.43
N SER A 223 13.77 2.79 -16.44
CA SER A 223 13.23 1.43 -16.34
C SER A 223 11.71 1.43 -16.14
N ILE A 224 11.19 2.26 -15.23
CA ILE A 224 9.75 2.38 -14.96
C ILE A 224 9.03 2.86 -16.23
N LEU A 225 9.50 3.95 -16.83
CA LEU A 225 8.89 4.54 -18.01
C LEU A 225 8.88 3.54 -19.18
N LYS A 226 9.98 2.82 -19.39
CA LYS A 226 10.09 1.77 -20.42
C LYS A 226 9.08 0.66 -20.19
N LYS A 227 8.98 0.12 -18.97
CA LYS A 227 8.05 -0.97 -18.62
C LYS A 227 6.60 -0.55 -18.76
N CYS A 228 6.23 0.61 -18.22
CA CYS A 228 4.87 1.12 -18.36
C CYS A 228 4.50 1.40 -19.81
N SER A 229 5.43 1.95 -20.62
CA SER A 229 5.20 2.22 -22.04
C SER A 229 5.16 0.97 -22.91
N SER A 230 5.67 -0.18 -22.46
CA SER A 230 5.49 -1.45 -23.18
C SER A 230 4.08 -1.99 -23.06
N ILE A 231 3.37 -1.66 -21.97
CA ILE A 231 1.96 -2.00 -21.78
C ILE A 231 1.07 -0.93 -22.41
N ILE A 232 1.34 0.35 -22.16
CA ILE A 232 0.57 1.51 -22.64
C ILE A 232 1.53 2.46 -23.38
N PRO A 233 1.64 2.35 -24.73
CA PRO A 233 2.62 3.11 -25.52
C PRO A 233 2.51 4.64 -25.39
N GLU A 234 1.33 5.16 -25.14
CA GLU A 234 1.06 6.59 -25.00
C GLU A 234 1.81 7.23 -23.83
N LEU A 235 2.12 6.45 -22.81
CA LEU A 235 2.84 6.93 -21.61
C LEU A 235 4.29 7.35 -21.90
N ARG A 236 4.86 6.89 -23.02
CA ARG A 236 6.24 7.28 -23.43
C ARG A 236 6.44 8.78 -23.54
N ASN A 237 5.40 9.50 -23.92
CA ASN A 237 5.42 10.93 -24.17
C ASN A 237 4.55 11.71 -23.15
N ALA A 238 4.12 11.06 -22.08
CA ALA A 238 3.33 11.72 -21.06
C ALA A 238 4.15 12.81 -20.34
N GLU A 239 3.49 13.90 -19.96
CA GLU A 239 4.11 14.95 -19.17
C GLU A 239 4.46 14.43 -17.77
N ILE A 240 5.74 14.40 -17.44
CA ILE A 240 6.22 14.02 -16.10
C ILE A 240 5.87 15.15 -15.13
N ILE A 241 5.21 14.82 -14.02
CA ILE A 241 4.90 15.75 -12.95
C ILE A 241 6.03 15.73 -11.91
N GLU A 242 6.37 14.52 -11.42
CA GLU A 242 7.47 14.33 -10.45
C GLU A 242 7.85 12.86 -10.31
N ASP A 243 9.05 12.63 -9.80
CA ASP A 243 9.54 11.34 -9.30
C ASP A 243 9.54 11.34 -7.77
N LEU A 244 9.18 10.21 -7.16
CA LEU A 244 9.13 10.06 -5.72
C LEU A 244 9.75 8.72 -5.30
N VAL A 245 10.44 8.72 -4.16
CA VAL A 245 11.06 7.53 -3.56
C VAL A 245 10.53 7.32 -2.15
N ALA A 246 10.26 6.07 -1.78
CA ALA A 246 9.88 5.69 -0.43
C ALA A 246 10.37 4.29 -0.07
N LEU A 247 10.39 3.99 1.23
CA LEU A 247 10.76 2.70 1.79
C LEU A 247 9.53 1.98 2.32
N ARG A 248 9.16 0.86 1.72
CA ARG A 248 8.09 0.00 2.23
C ARG A 248 8.61 -0.82 3.41
N PRO A 249 7.85 -0.97 4.50
CA PRO A 249 8.26 -1.75 5.68
C PRO A 249 8.06 -3.25 5.42
N GLY A 250 9.07 -3.92 4.86
CA GLY A 250 9.09 -5.35 4.60
C GLY A 250 9.34 -6.17 5.87
N ARG A 251 8.76 -7.36 5.90
CA ARG A 251 9.03 -8.43 6.88
C ARG A 251 8.64 -9.76 6.24
N THR A 252 9.28 -10.86 6.63
CA THR A 252 8.98 -12.19 6.10
C THR A 252 7.51 -12.58 6.33
N VAL A 253 6.98 -12.26 7.50
CA VAL A 253 5.58 -12.50 7.88
C VAL A 253 5.04 -11.24 8.55
N VAL A 254 3.84 -10.80 8.21
CA VAL A 254 3.16 -9.68 8.90
C VAL A 254 3.06 -9.99 10.39
N ARG A 255 3.54 -9.08 11.23
CA ARG A 255 3.43 -9.22 12.67
C ARG A 255 2.14 -8.59 13.17
N LEU A 256 1.15 -9.44 13.41
CA LEU A 256 -0.12 -9.07 14.06
C LEU A 256 -0.33 -9.97 15.27
N GLU A 257 0.14 -9.51 16.41
CA GLU A 257 0.08 -10.26 17.67
C GLU A 257 0.11 -9.33 18.88
N LYS A 258 -0.24 -9.88 20.04
CA LYS A 258 -0.21 -9.18 21.32
C LYS A 258 0.88 -9.77 22.20
N GLU A 259 1.69 -8.91 22.83
CA GLU A 259 2.63 -9.29 23.88
C GLU A 259 2.64 -8.27 25.03
N PHE A 260 3.39 -8.56 26.08
CA PHE A 260 3.69 -7.63 27.16
C PHE A 260 5.14 -7.18 27.05
N ILE A 261 5.38 -5.86 27.08
CA ILE A 261 6.71 -5.25 27.15
C ILE A 261 6.71 -4.43 28.43
N GLY A 262 7.51 -4.85 29.43
CA GLY A 262 7.37 -4.32 30.78
C GLY A 262 5.94 -4.53 31.30
N ASP A 263 5.31 -3.47 31.77
CA ASP A 263 3.92 -3.48 32.27
C ASP A 263 2.88 -3.13 31.16
N HIS A 264 3.34 -2.86 29.94
CA HIS A 264 2.46 -2.45 28.85
C HIS A 264 1.96 -3.63 28.01
N SER A 265 0.64 -3.66 27.75
CA SER A 265 0.03 -4.53 26.75
C SER A 265 0.23 -3.93 25.36
N VAL A 266 1.05 -4.54 24.52
CA VAL A 266 1.39 -4.06 23.17
C VAL A 266 0.78 -4.96 22.11
N VAL A 267 0.06 -4.37 21.15
CA VAL A 267 -0.44 -5.04 19.95
C VAL A 267 0.41 -4.59 18.78
N HIS A 268 1.16 -5.51 18.19
CA HIS A 268 1.96 -5.25 16.99
C HIS A 268 1.10 -5.32 15.74
N ASN A 269 1.33 -4.39 14.82
CA ASN A 269 0.67 -4.35 13.51
C ASN A 269 1.62 -3.69 12.49
N TYR A 270 2.59 -4.47 12.00
CA TYR A 270 3.62 -3.98 11.07
C TYR A 270 4.18 -5.08 10.16
N GLY A 271 5.03 -4.68 9.21
CA GLY A 271 5.69 -5.60 8.29
C GLY A 271 4.85 -5.96 7.06
N HIS A 272 3.92 -5.08 6.65
CA HIS A 272 3.00 -5.32 5.53
C HIS A 272 3.65 -5.17 4.15
N GLY A 273 4.89 -4.68 4.06
CA GLY A 273 5.57 -4.47 2.78
C GLY A 273 4.77 -3.58 1.82
N GLY A 274 4.54 -4.07 0.61
CA GLY A 274 3.73 -3.39 -0.40
C GLY A 274 2.21 -3.52 -0.22
N SER A 275 1.73 -4.36 0.71
CA SER A 275 0.31 -4.68 0.89
C SER A 275 -0.38 -3.94 2.06
N GLY A 276 0.20 -2.85 2.55
CA GLY A 276 -0.30 -2.12 3.72
C GLY A 276 -1.71 -1.55 3.59
N VAL A 277 -2.25 -1.44 2.39
CA VAL A 277 -3.64 -1.01 2.11
C VAL A 277 -4.57 -2.22 1.95
N THR A 278 -4.02 -3.38 1.68
CA THR A 278 -4.75 -4.63 1.43
C THR A 278 -5.05 -5.39 2.72
N LEU A 279 -4.18 -5.27 3.72
CA LEU A 279 -4.18 -6.12 4.93
C LEU A 279 -4.75 -5.42 6.16
#